data_1308fac711f8ed6f59364741856322dc
#
_entry.id   1308fac711f8ed6f59364741856322dc
#
_cell.length_a   1.000
_cell.length_b   1.000
_cell.length_c   1.000
_cell.angle_alpha   90.00
_cell.angle_beta   90.00
_cell.angle_gamma   90.00
#
_symmetry.space_group_name_H-M   'P 1'
#
loop_
_entity.id
_entity.type
_entity.pdbx_description
1 polymer ?
#
loop_
_entity_poly.entity_id
_entity_poly.type
_entity_poly.pdbx_seq_one_letter_code
_entity_poly.pdbx_strand_id
1 'polypeptide(L)'
;MNLPEQGEAAKRVLCGANSYIEKYFFNPRFQNLPEEVQESLQKIAVVYTEEIGGIFILQFDEDGKLDMASIKEDDDFLYDPIGAELKRKQIFKDYKELFSKLEEYYAGLLKIEKEKSKS
;
A
#
# COMPACT_ATOMS: atom_id res chain seq x y z
N MET A 1 -9.70 10.80 -2.98
CA MET A 1 -9.31 9.41 -2.72
C MET A 1 -10.03 8.92 -1.49
N ASN A 2 -10.79 7.85 -1.64
CA ASN A 2 -11.60 7.30 -0.54
C ASN A 2 -10.84 6.18 0.16
N LEU A 3 -9.82 6.54 0.95
CA LEU A 3 -9.20 5.58 1.85
C LEU A 3 -10.07 5.50 3.12
N PRO A 4 -10.15 4.32 3.74
CA PRO A 4 -10.82 4.23 5.02
C PRO A 4 -10.11 5.14 6.03
N GLU A 5 -10.85 6.07 6.62
CA GLU A 5 -10.28 7.05 7.54
C GLU A 5 -10.32 6.60 9.00
N GLN A 6 -11.09 5.56 9.31
CA GLN A 6 -11.30 5.09 10.67
C GLN A 6 -11.28 3.58 10.74
N GLY A 7 -10.98 3.04 11.93
CA GLY A 7 -11.01 1.63 12.22
C GLY A 7 -9.70 0.91 11.93
N GLU A 8 -9.71 -0.39 12.15
CA GLU A 8 -8.52 -1.22 12.02
C GLU A 8 -8.01 -1.30 10.59
N ALA A 9 -8.91 -1.30 9.61
CA ALA A 9 -8.52 -1.35 8.20
C ALA A 9 -7.68 -0.13 7.80
N ALA A 10 -8.07 1.06 8.27
CA ALA A 10 -7.33 2.30 7.97
C ALA A 10 -5.91 2.27 8.53
N LYS A 11 -5.74 1.66 9.70
CA LYS A 11 -4.42 1.55 10.35
C LYS A 11 -3.46 0.64 9.59
N ARG A 12 -3.99 -0.27 8.77
CA ARG A 12 -3.18 -1.21 8.01
C ARG A 12 -2.76 -0.68 6.64
N VAL A 13 -3.34 0.43 6.18
CA VAL A 13 -2.95 1.03 4.90
C VAL A 13 -1.57 1.67 5.04
N LEU A 14 -0.65 1.27 4.16
CA LEU A 14 0.70 1.83 4.12
C LEU A 14 0.75 3.05 3.21
N CYS A 15 0.27 2.90 1.98
CA CYS A 15 0.21 3.99 1.01
C CYS A 15 -0.80 3.67 -0.08
N GLY A 16 -1.06 4.65 -0.91
CA GLY A 16 -1.95 4.48 -2.05
C GLY A 16 -1.80 5.60 -3.07
N ALA A 17 -2.30 5.35 -4.27
CA ALA A 17 -2.32 6.34 -5.34
C ALA A 17 -3.63 6.24 -6.10
N ASN A 18 -4.13 7.38 -6.54
CA ASN A 18 -5.40 7.48 -7.27
C ASN A 18 -5.14 8.19 -8.59
N SER A 19 -5.23 7.44 -9.70
CA SER A 19 -4.97 7.99 -11.03
C SER A 19 -6.05 8.99 -11.48
N TYR A 20 -7.27 8.85 -10.97
CA TYR A 20 -8.39 9.71 -11.40
C TYR A 20 -8.24 11.15 -10.92
N ILE A 21 -7.59 11.34 -9.77
CA ILE A 21 -7.35 12.67 -9.19
C ILE A 21 -5.86 12.99 -9.09
N GLU A 22 -5.01 12.13 -9.61
CA GLU A 22 -3.55 12.28 -9.65
C GLU A 22 -2.95 12.60 -8.28
N LYS A 23 -3.33 11.80 -7.26
CA LYS A 23 -2.84 11.99 -5.90
C LYS A 23 -2.22 10.74 -5.34
N TYR A 24 -1.17 10.96 -4.53
CA TYR A 24 -0.49 9.93 -3.75
C TYR A 24 -0.74 10.18 -2.27
N PHE A 25 -0.91 9.11 -1.50
CA PHE A 25 -1.11 9.15 -0.06
C PHE A 25 -0.12 8.21 0.61
N PHE A 26 0.52 8.70 1.67
CA PHE A 26 1.36 7.89 2.55
C PHE A 26 0.83 8.03 3.98
N ASN A 27 0.60 6.88 4.65
CA ASN A 27 0.02 6.90 5.99
C ASN A 27 1.03 7.44 7.00
N PRO A 28 0.71 8.54 7.70
CA PRO A 28 1.61 9.13 8.71
C PRO A 28 2.00 8.17 9.83
N ARG A 29 1.21 7.13 10.08
CA ARG A 29 1.54 6.10 11.07
C ARG A 29 2.91 5.47 10.80
N PHE A 30 3.34 5.45 9.55
CA PHE A 30 4.58 4.83 9.11
C PHE A 30 5.68 5.85 8.81
N GLN A 31 5.52 7.08 9.31
CA GLN A 31 6.46 8.19 9.02
C GLN A 31 7.89 7.94 9.50
N ASN A 32 8.08 6.99 10.40
CA ASN A 32 9.41 6.66 10.92
C ASN A 32 10.19 5.69 10.02
N LEU A 33 9.58 5.21 8.95
CA LEU A 33 10.31 4.43 7.95
C LEU A 33 11.39 5.31 7.31
N PRO A 34 12.55 4.71 6.94
CA PRO A 34 13.58 5.48 6.24
C PRO A 34 13.03 6.18 4.99
N GLU A 35 13.56 7.36 4.72
CA GLU A 35 13.13 8.16 3.57
C GLU A 35 13.25 7.38 2.26
N GLU A 36 14.32 6.61 2.10
CA GLU A 36 14.54 5.78 0.91
C GLU A 36 13.43 4.76 0.71
N VAL A 37 12.92 4.20 1.80
CA VAL A 37 11.80 3.25 1.76
C VAL A 37 10.52 3.98 1.35
N GLN A 38 10.27 5.15 1.91
CA GLN A 38 9.10 5.96 1.56
C GLN A 38 9.12 6.36 0.09
N GLU A 39 10.28 6.72 -0.44
CA GLU A 39 10.45 7.05 -1.85
C GLU A 39 10.20 5.85 -2.75
N SER A 40 10.69 4.67 -2.36
CA SER A 40 10.45 3.44 -3.11
C SER A 40 8.97 3.10 -3.16
N LEU A 41 8.26 3.27 -2.04
CA LEU A 41 6.82 3.03 -1.98
C LEU A 41 6.05 3.99 -2.87
N GLN A 42 6.43 5.25 -2.87
CA GLN A 42 5.81 6.25 -3.76
C GLN A 42 6.02 5.88 -5.22
N LYS A 43 7.23 5.48 -5.58
CA LYS A 43 7.55 5.06 -6.94
C LYS A 43 6.70 3.87 -7.37
N ILE A 44 6.58 2.85 -6.53
CA ILE A 44 5.75 1.68 -6.81
C ILE A 44 4.32 2.10 -7.10
N ALA A 45 3.73 2.93 -6.22
CA ALA A 45 2.35 3.34 -6.34
C ALA A 45 2.10 4.20 -7.58
N VAL A 46 2.98 5.17 -7.83
CA VAL A 46 2.83 6.10 -8.96
C VAL A 46 3.04 5.38 -10.28
N VAL A 47 4.07 4.55 -10.39
CA VAL A 47 4.32 3.78 -11.63
C VAL A 47 3.17 2.83 -11.92
N TYR A 48 2.64 2.16 -10.88
CA TYR A 48 1.49 1.29 -11.06
C TYR A 48 0.30 2.05 -11.67
N THR A 49 -0.06 3.20 -11.08
CA THR A 49 -1.21 3.96 -11.55
C THR A 49 -0.98 4.60 -12.92
N GLU A 50 0.27 4.94 -13.26
CA GLU A 50 0.59 5.43 -14.61
C GLU A 50 0.43 4.34 -15.67
N GLU A 51 0.80 3.11 -15.36
CA GLU A 51 0.71 2.00 -16.31
C GLU A 51 -0.67 1.35 -16.36
N ILE A 52 -1.30 1.21 -15.21
CA ILE A 52 -2.56 0.44 -15.08
C ILE A 52 -3.76 1.36 -14.93
N GLY A 53 -3.60 2.48 -14.24
CA GLY A 53 -4.71 3.34 -13.88
C GLY A 53 -5.37 2.90 -12.60
N GLY A 54 -6.58 3.41 -12.36
CA GLY A 54 -7.36 3.06 -11.18
C GLY A 54 -6.82 3.64 -9.88
N ILE A 55 -7.19 3.00 -8.79
CA ILE A 55 -6.75 3.34 -7.44
C ILE A 55 -5.93 2.16 -6.92
N PHE A 56 -4.70 2.45 -6.52
CA PHE A 56 -3.77 1.46 -5.97
C PHE A 56 -3.69 1.65 -4.45
N ILE A 57 -3.80 0.55 -3.70
CA ILE A 57 -3.63 0.57 -2.24
C ILE A 57 -2.68 -0.54 -1.85
N LEU A 58 -1.64 -0.19 -1.10
CA LEU A 58 -0.72 -1.15 -0.49
C LEU A 58 -1.00 -1.15 1.00
N GLN A 59 -1.31 -2.32 1.55
CA GLN A 59 -1.75 -2.44 2.93
C GLN A 59 -1.28 -3.76 3.53
N PHE A 60 -1.27 -3.81 4.86
CA PHE A 60 -1.08 -5.07 5.57
C PHE A 60 -2.43 -5.72 5.79
N ASP A 61 -2.49 -7.04 5.62
CA ASP A 61 -3.71 -7.79 5.93
C ASP A 61 -3.80 -8.08 7.44
N GLU A 62 -4.81 -8.83 7.84
CA GLU A 62 -5.03 -9.15 9.24
C GLU A 62 -3.89 -9.99 9.85
N ASP A 63 -3.16 -10.71 9.02
CA ASP A 63 -2.01 -11.53 9.43
C ASP A 63 -0.69 -10.77 9.39
N GLY A 64 -0.73 -9.49 9.01
CA GLY A 64 0.47 -8.65 8.91
C GLY A 64 1.25 -8.83 7.63
N LYS A 65 0.69 -9.46 6.63
CA LYS A 65 1.30 -9.62 5.32
C LYS A 65 0.91 -8.49 4.40
N LEU A 66 1.83 -8.06 3.56
CA LEU A 66 1.52 -7.01 2.56
C LEU A 66 0.62 -7.56 1.47
N ASP A 67 -0.36 -6.75 1.10
CA ASP A 67 -1.29 -7.03 0.04
C ASP A 67 -1.55 -5.77 -0.77
N MET A 68 -1.86 -5.95 -2.05
CA MET A 68 -2.18 -4.86 -2.97
C MET A 68 -3.63 -4.96 -3.39
N ALA A 69 -4.37 -3.87 -3.23
CA ALA A 69 -5.70 -3.74 -3.78
C ALA A 69 -5.68 -2.79 -4.97
N SER A 70 -6.41 -3.14 -6.01
CA SER A 70 -6.57 -2.30 -7.19
C SER A 70 -8.07 -2.11 -7.42
N ILE A 71 -8.50 -0.86 -7.46
CA ILE A 71 -9.91 -0.49 -7.56
C ILE A 71 -10.09 0.37 -8.81
N LYS A 72 -11.14 0.09 -9.59
CA LYS A 72 -11.49 0.93 -10.73
C LYS A 72 -12.87 1.52 -10.54
N GLU A 73 -13.10 2.67 -11.16
CA GLU A 73 -14.45 3.22 -11.27
C GLU A 73 -15.27 2.41 -12.29
N ASP A 74 -16.59 2.34 -12.10
CA ASP A 74 -17.46 1.51 -12.93
C ASP A 74 -17.42 1.91 -14.41
N ASP A 75 -17.19 3.17 -14.70
CA ASP A 75 -17.14 3.70 -16.07
C ASP A 75 -15.74 3.73 -16.68
N ASP A 76 -14.77 3.13 -16.02
CA ASP A 76 -13.39 3.06 -16.53
C ASP A 76 -13.25 1.83 -17.46
N PHE A 77 -13.54 2.04 -18.73
CA PHE A 77 -13.44 0.99 -19.74
C PHE A 77 -12.02 0.75 -20.25
N LEU A 78 -11.07 1.62 -19.88
CA LEU A 78 -9.67 1.50 -20.27
C LEU A 78 -8.87 0.65 -19.29
N TYR A 79 -9.42 0.36 -18.12
CA TYR A 79 -8.75 -0.43 -17.12
C TYR A 79 -8.60 -1.90 -17.59
N ASP A 80 -7.37 -2.41 -17.51
CA ASP A 80 -7.03 -3.76 -17.94
C ASP A 80 -6.80 -4.68 -16.73
N PRO A 81 -7.80 -5.52 -16.36
CA PRO A 81 -7.65 -6.41 -15.20
C PRO A 81 -6.52 -7.43 -15.35
N ILE A 82 -6.25 -7.86 -16.58
CA ILE A 82 -5.19 -8.83 -16.84
C ILE A 82 -3.83 -8.19 -16.64
N GLY A 83 -3.64 -6.99 -17.21
CA GLY A 83 -2.42 -6.21 -17.02
C GLY A 83 -2.19 -5.85 -15.56
N ALA A 84 -3.26 -5.52 -14.84
CA ALA A 84 -3.19 -5.21 -13.41
C ALA A 84 -2.66 -6.38 -12.60
N GLU A 85 -3.16 -7.60 -12.86
CA GLU A 85 -2.71 -8.79 -12.15
C GLU A 85 -1.26 -9.15 -12.48
N LEU A 86 -0.86 -8.99 -13.74
CA LEU A 86 0.53 -9.23 -14.15
C LEU A 86 1.48 -8.23 -13.46
N LYS A 87 1.07 -6.97 -13.39
CA LYS A 87 1.87 -5.93 -12.72
C LYS A 87 1.97 -6.20 -11.22
N ARG A 88 0.88 -6.64 -10.60
CA ARG A 88 0.87 -7.01 -9.18
C ARG A 88 1.90 -8.10 -8.91
N LYS A 89 1.89 -9.16 -9.69
CA LYS A 89 2.84 -10.28 -9.55
C LYS A 89 4.28 -9.81 -9.73
N GLN A 90 4.51 -8.94 -10.70
CA GLN A 90 5.85 -8.39 -10.96
C GLN A 90 6.36 -7.60 -9.76
N ILE A 91 5.51 -6.75 -9.19
CA ILE A 91 5.87 -5.92 -8.02
C ILE A 91 6.23 -6.81 -6.83
N PHE A 92 5.41 -7.82 -6.53
CA PHE A 92 5.70 -8.74 -5.42
C PHE A 92 7.01 -9.49 -5.62
N LYS A 93 7.34 -9.83 -6.85
CA LYS A 93 8.61 -10.49 -7.18
C LYS A 93 9.79 -9.53 -7.03
N ASP A 94 9.68 -8.35 -7.65
CA ASP A 94 10.80 -7.40 -7.73
C ASP A 94 11.12 -6.75 -6.38
N TYR A 95 10.13 -6.60 -5.51
CA TYR A 95 10.28 -5.94 -4.22
C TYR A 95 10.13 -6.91 -3.05
N LYS A 96 10.36 -8.19 -3.28
CA LYS A 96 10.21 -9.24 -2.27
C LYS A 96 10.96 -8.93 -0.97
N GLU A 97 12.22 -8.51 -1.07
CA GLU A 97 13.02 -8.21 0.11
C GLU A 97 12.50 -7.00 0.87
N LEU A 98 12.14 -5.94 0.14
CA LEU A 98 11.56 -4.75 0.76
C LEU A 98 10.28 -5.09 1.49
N PHE A 99 9.39 -5.85 0.85
CA PHE A 99 8.11 -6.23 1.44
C PHE A 99 8.28 -7.10 2.67
N SER A 100 9.24 -8.03 2.65
CA SER A 100 9.56 -8.85 3.81
C SER A 100 10.00 -8.00 4.99
N LYS A 101 10.87 -7.01 4.76
CA LYS A 101 11.34 -6.09 5.79
C LYS A 101 10.20 -5.22 6.32
N LEU A 102 9.29 -4.79 5.45
CA LEU A 102 8.13 -4.01 5.88
C LEU A 102 7.20 -4.84 6.76
N GLU A 103 7.02 -6.10 6.45
CA GLU A 103 6.22 -7.01 7.27
C GLU A 103 6.84 -7.20 8.65
N GLU A 104 8.16 -7.34 8.72
CA GLU A 104 8.88 -7.40 10.00
C GLU A 104 8.74 -6.11 10.80
N TYR A 105 8.87 -4.98 10.12
CA TYR A 105 8.70 -3.67 10.74
C TYR A 105 7.30 -3.52 11.34
N TYR A 106 6.29 -3.92 10.59
CA TYR A 106 4.90 -3.82 11.03
C TYR A 106 4.63 -4.71 12.25
N ALA A 107 5.15 -5.94 12.24
CA ALA A 107 5.04 -6.84 13.38
C ALA A 107 5.67 -6.22 14.64
N GLY A 108 6.84 -5.59 14.49
CA GLY A 108 7.51 -4.90 15.59
C GLY A 108 6.71 -3.69 16.09
N LEU A 109 6.14 -2.94 15.18
CA LEU A 109 5.32 -1.77 15.51
C LEU A 109 4.08 -2.18 16.33
N LEU A 110 3.40 -3.25 15.90
CA LEU A 110 2.23 -3.78 16.63
C LEU A 110 2.61 -4.23 18.04
N LYS A 111 3.76 -4.86 18.17
CA LYS A 111 4.27 -5.31 19.48
C LYS A 111 4.52 -4.14 20.42
N ILE A 112 5.14 -3.09 19.92
CA ILE A 112 5.41 -1.87 20.69
C ILE A 112 4.10 -1.21 21.12
N GLU A 113 3.16 -1.08 20.19
CA GLU A 113 1.85 -0.47 20.47
C GLU A 113 1.09 -1.29 21.53
N LYS A 114 1.15 -2.60 21.46
CA LYS A 114 0.52 -3.48 22.43
C LYS A 114 1.12 -3.32 23.83
N GLU A 115 2.43 -3.21 23.92
CA GLU A 115 3.12 -2.99 25.19
C GLU A 115 2.76 -1.64 25.79
N LYS A 116 2.65 -0.58 24.96
CA LYS A 116 2.25 0.74 25.43
C LYS A 116 0.82 0.77 25.95
N SER A 117 -0.08 0.00 25.34
CA SER A 117 -1.48 -0.02 25.75
C SER A 117 -1.71 -0.77 27.07
N LYS A 118 -0.72 -1.53 27.53
CA LYS A 118 -0.79 -2.25 28.81
C LYS A 118 -0.32 -1.45 30.02
N SER A 119 0.31 -0.31 29.77
CA SER A 119 0.87 0.52 30.85
C SER A 119 -0.13 1.53 31.38
#